data_0ce3101dd917f8341c503be62cb20b5e
#
_entry.id   0ce3101dd917f8341c503be62cb20b5e
#
_cell.length_a   1.000
_cell.length_b   1.000
_cell.length_c   1.000
_cell.angle_alpha   90.00
_cell.angle_beta   90.00
_cell.angle_gamma   90.00
#
_symmetry.space_group_name_H-M   'P 1'
#
loop_
_entity.id
_entity.type
_entity.pdbx_description
1 polymer ?
#
loop_
_entity_poly.entity_id
_entity_poly.type
_entity_poly.pdbx_seq_one_letter_code
_entity_poly.pdbx_strand_id
1 'polypeptide(L)'
;MTLRYLIQKEFTQIRRNAFLPRLIVMFPIMIMCVMPWVMNMEVKNIRVDVVDIDHTVESQRLIQQVAHSNYFIFNAQQPTYNQALSDVEHGKADVILEIRDKQYLIAANAVNGTKGSMGAAYMSQVISGNISSLKGNLSPLTSRLSPLYLYNKGQNYKFFMIPALFAIVIMLMTGFLPTLNIVGEKEAGTIEQINVTPVSKWAFILAKLIPYWIIAIFVITVCLLLSWAIYDITPAGSVALIYLLAMLLALFFSSFGLIISNYSDTMQQAIFVMWFFVVLLMLLSGLFTPTRSMPTLAYLTTYVNPMHYFIEAIRTVFIRGGSLHSIWHQILALTAIALFMSTWAVQSYKKNS
;
A
#
# COMPACT_ATOMS: atom_id res chain seq x y z
N MET A 1 -10.31 -35.15 -19.61
CA MET A 1 -8.99 -35.72 -19.23
C MET A 1 -7.81 -34.80 -19.56
N THR A 2 -7.75 -34.15 -20.70
CA THR A 2 -6.66 -33.27 -21.16
C THR A 2 -6.31 -32.10 -20.19
N LEU A 3 -7.31 -31.39 -19.64
CA LEU A 3 -7.08 -30.26 -18.75
C LEU A 3 -6.31 -30.66 -17.47
N ARG A 4 -6.65 -31.79 -16.86
CA ARG A 4 -5.97 -32.29 -15.64
C ARG A 4 -4.47 -32.58 -15.90
N TYR A 5 -4.13 -33.19 -17.02
CA TYR A 5 -2.74 -33.47 -17.37
C TYR A 5 -1.95 -32.21 -17.67
N LEU A 6 -2.57 -31.20 -18.30
CA LEU A 6 -1.94 -29.91 -18.55
C LEU A 6 -1.67 -29.17 -17.23
N ILE A 7 -2.63 -29.13 -16.31
CA ILE A 7 -2.43 -28.55 -14.98
C ILE A 7 -1.31 -29.28 -14.23
N GLN A 8 -1.29 -30.61 -14.25
CA GLN A 8 -0.23 -31.40 -13.62
C GLN A 8 1.15 -31.10 -14.23
N LYS A 9 1.23 -30.91 -15.55
CA LYS A 9 2.45 -30.49 -16.26
C LYS A 9 2.93 -29.15 -15.73
N GLU A 10 2.06 -28.17 -15.61
CA GLU A 10 2.42 -26.83 -15.12
C GLU A 10 2.93 -26.86 -13.67
N PHE A 11 2.25 -27.59 -12.77
CA PHE A 11 2.73 -27.76 -11.40
C PHE A 11 4.09 -28.46 -11.34
N THR A 12 4.29 -29.46 -12.18
CA THR A 12 5.58 -30.18 -12.27
C THR A 12 6.68 -29.25 -12.76
N GLN A 13 6.38 -28.39 -13.74
CA GLN A 13 7.29 -27.39 -14.27
C GLN A 13 7.67 -26.36 -13.22
N ILE A 14 6.68 -25.81 -12.49
CA ILE A 14 6.92 -24.88 -11.36
C ILE A 14 7.79 -25.56 -10.30
N ARG A 15 7.46 -26.77 -9.87
CA ARG A 15 8.18 -27.51 -8.82
C ARG A 15 9.62 -27.84 -9.20
N ARG A 16 9.87 -28.20 -10.48
CA ARG A 16 11.21 -28.58 -10.98
C ARG A 16 12.09 -27.34 -11.27
N ASN A 17 11.51 -26.18 -11.41
CA ASN A 17 12.28 -24.96 -11.55
C ASN A 17 12.98 -24.64 -10.22
N ALA A 18 14.30 -24.46 -10.24
CA ALA A 18 15.07 -24.20 -9.02
C ALA A 18 14.76 -22.85 -8.37
N PHE A 19 14.27 -21.87 -9.13
CA PHE A 19 14.05 -20.49 -8.70
C PHE A 19 12.61 -20.22 -8.27
N LEU A 20 11.61 -20.70 -9.03
CA LEU A 20 10.19 -20.36 -8.82
C LEU A 20 9.66 -20.74 -7.43
N PRO A 21 9.86 -21.96 -6.88
CA PRO A 21 9.35 -22.30 -5.56
C PRO A 21 9.96 -21.44 -4.44
N ARG A 22 11.25 -21.13 -4.57
CA ARG A 22 11.93 -20.26 -3.61
C ARG A 22 11.37 -18.84 -3.66
N LEU A 23 11.14 -18.30 -4.86
CA LEU A 23 10.57 -16.99 -5.05
C LEU A 23 9.15 -16.90 -4.46
N ILE A 24 8.30 -17.91 -4.71
CA ILE A 24 6.91 -17.94 -4.21
C ILE A 24 6.85 -17.87 -2.68
N VAL A 25 7.83 -18.45 -1.98
CA VAL A 25 7.87 -18.43 -0.51
C VAL A 25 8.62 -17.20 0.02
N MET A 26 9.82 -16.92 -0.52
CA MET A 26 10.68 -15.86 0.02
C MET A 26 10.16 -14.45 -0.29
N PHE A 27 9.53 -14.25 -1.44
CA PHE A 27 9.11 -12.91 -1.86
C PHE A 27 8.00 -12.33 -0.97
N PRO A 28 6.90 -13.05 -0.63
CA PRO A 28 5.93 -12.57 0.34
C PRO A 28 6.56 -12.25 1.70
N ILE A 29 7.47 -13.12 2.17
CA ILE A 29 8.18 -12.90 3.43
C ILE A 29 9.01 -11.62 3.37
N MET A 30 9.79 -11.44 2.30
CA MET A 30 10.62 -10.24 2.12
C MET A 30 9.77 -8.96 2.09
N ILE A 31 8.70 -8.95 1.30
CA ILE A 31 7.81 -7.78 1.21
C ILE A 31 7.16 -7.49 2.56
N MET A 32 6.60 -8.50 3.23
CA MET A 32 5.91 -8.32 4.50
C MET A 32 6.84 -7.94 5.65
N CYS A 33 8.10 -8.39 5.65
CA CYS A 33 9.06 -8.05 6.69
C CYS A 33 9.74 -6.70 6.45
N VAL A 34 10.12 -6.41 5.20
CA VAL A 34 10.97 -5.24 4.88
C VAL A 34 10.12 -3.98 4.67
N MET A 35 9.04 -4.07 3.86
CA MET A 35 8.28 -2.89 3.47
C MET A 35 7.63 -2.14 4.64
N PRO A 36 6.99 -2.78 5.63
CA PRO A 36 6.41 -2.06 6.76
C PRO A 36 7.45 -1.38 7.65
N TRP A 37 8.71 -1.84 7.59
CA TRP A 37 9.80 -1.23 8.31
C TRP A 37 10.40 -0.04 7.56
N VAL A 38 10.60 -0.18 6.25
CA VAL A 38 11.18 0.87 5.39
C VAL A 38 10.17 2.00 5.16
N MET A 39 8.90 1.68 5.00
CA MET A 39 7.84 2.63 4.68
C MET A 39 7.09 3.14 5.91
N ASN A 40 7.74 3.16 7.07
CA ASN A 40 7.15 3.75 8.26
C ASN A 40 7.03 5.27 8.06
N MET A 41 5.83 5.74 7.65
CA MET A 41 5.51 7.16 7.51
C MET A 41 5.09 7.81 8.84
N GLU A 42 5.34 7.17 9.96
CA GLU A 42 5.29 7.87 11.24
C GLU A 42 6.41 8.89 11.23
N VAL A 43 6.06 10.14 11.04
CA VAL A 43 7.03 11.23 11.15
C VAL A 43 7.34 11.40 12.64
N LYS A 44 8.38 10.70 13.07
CA LYS A 44 9.00 10.85 14.40
C LYS A 44 10.29 11.67 14.25
N ASN A 45 10.77 12.14 15.36
CA ASN A 45 12.04 12.91 15.41
C ASN A 45 11.98 14.22 14.61
N ILE A 46 10.86 14.96 14.73
CA ILE A 46 10.74 16.30 14.19
C ILE A 46 11.53 17.22 15.11
N ARG A 47 12.61 17.79 14.61
CA ARG A 47 13.45 18.71 15.39
C ARG A 47 12.77 20.06 15.48
N VAL A 48 12.61 20.55 16.72
CA VAL A 48 11.91 21.79 17.00
C VAL A 48 12.83 22.78 17.66
N ASP A 49 12.89 23.98 17.08
CA ASP A 49 13.44 25.17 17.74
C ASP A 49 12.31 25.99 18.32
N VAL A 50 12.51 26.50 19.51
CA VAL A 50 11.54 27.35 20.19
C VAL A 50 12.14 28.74 20.38
N VAL A 51 11.36 29.76 20.05
CA VAL A 51 11.62 31.18 20.31
C VAL A 51 10.59 31.67 21.32
N ASP A 52 10.99 31.79 22.56
CA ASP A 52 10.11 32.26 23.64
C ASP A 52 10.47 33.70 24.00
N ILE A 53 9.60 34.64 23.59
CA ILE A 53 9.79 36.07 23.88
C ILE A 53 9.07 36.44 25.15
N ASP A 54 8.00 35.72 25.51
CA ASP A 54 7.16 36.03 26.65
C ASP A 54 7.78 35.64 27.99
N HIS A 55 8.62 34.62 28.01
CA HIS A 55 9.29 34.06 29.20
C HIS A 55 8.32 33.83 30.39
N THR A 56 7.11 33.39 30.10
CA THR A 56 6.06 33.16 31.11
C THR A 56 6.09 31.75 31.65
N VAL A 57 5.47 31.50 32.80
CA VAL A 57 5.29 30.14 33.34
C VAL A 57 4.48 29.27 32.36
N GLU A 58 3.57 29.87 31.62
CA GLU A 58 2.73 29.21 30.63
C GLU A 58 3.56 28.78 29.41
N SER A 59 4.46 29.64 28.90
CA SER A 59 5.36 29.31 27.80
C SER A 59 6.35 28.21 28.18
N GLN A 60 6.93 28.29 29.38
CA GLN A 60 7.84 27.25 29.87
C GLN A 60 7.16 25.87 30.00
N ARG A 61 5.91 25.85 30.48
CA ARG A 61 5.12 24.62 30.52
C ARG A 61 4.90 24.03 29.12
N LEU A 62 4.57 24.87 28.13
CA LEU A 62 4.40 24.43 26.73
C LEU A 62 5.70 23.87 26.17
N ILE A 63 6.84 24.53 26.41
CA ILE A 63 8.17 24.05 25.98
C ILE A 63 8.46 22.67 26.57
N GLN A 64 8.17 22.46 27.85
CA GLN A 64 8.35 21.15 28.48
C GLN A 64 7.42 20.10 27.86
N GLN A 65 6.18 20.41 27.52
CA GLN A 65 5.27 19.50 26.84
C GLN A 65 5.77 19.11 25.44
N VAL A 66 6.31 20.08 24.69
CA VAL A 66 6.94 19.83 23.39
C VAL A 66 8.16 18.95 23.54
N ALA A 67 9.04 19.23 24.50
CA ALA A 67 10.25 18.46 24.76
C ALA A 67 9.98 17.01 25.20
N HIS A 68 8.89 16.75 25.91
CA HIS A 68 8.50 15.40 26.35
C HIS A 68 7.56 14.68 25.37
N SER A 69 7.23 15.28 24.23
CA SER A 69 6.40 14.67 23.21
C SER A 69 7.16 13.60 22.44
N ASN A 70 6.52 12.46 22.20
CA ASN A 70 7.12 11.37 21.41
C ASN A 70 7.31 11.71 19.91
N TYR A 71 6.80 12.84 19.45
CA TYR A 71 6.88 13.29 18.05
C TYR A 71 8.02 14.24 17.80
N PHE A 72 8.46 14.97 18.84
CA PHE A 72 9.43 16.04 18.73
C PHE A 72 10.77 15.69 19.39
N ILE A 73 11.85 16.17 18.79
CA ILE A 73 13.14 16.31 19.41
C ILE A 73 13.37 17.80 19.63
N PHE A 74 13.42 18.22 20.88
CA PHE A 74 13.79 19.57 21.22
C PHE A 74 15.25 19.82 20.84
N ASN A 75 15.48 20.73 19.88
CA ASN A 75 16.83 21.04 19.40
C ASN A 75 17.45 22.18 20.18
N ALA A 76 16.82 23.35 20.16
CA ALA A 76 17.33 24.53 20.87
C ALA A 76 16.22 25.51 21.20
N GLN A 77 16.46 26.32 22.24
CA GLN A 77 15.71 27.55 22.48
C GLN A 77 16.54 28.70 21.92
N GLN A 78 16.04 29.33 20.86
CA GLN A 78 16.73 30.43 20.19
C GLN A 78 16.23 31.79 20.70
N PRO A 79 17.13 32.78 20.86
CA PRO A 79 16.74 34.10 21.34
C PRO A 79 15.95 34.90 20.28
N THR A 80 16.09 34.58 19.00
CA THR A 80 15.44 35.29 17.91
C THR A 80 14.92 34.35 16.83
N TYR A 81 13.85 34.76 16.15
CA TYR A 81 13.30 34.01 15.01
C TYR A 81 14.32 33.81 13.89
N ASN A 82 15.17 34.80 13.60
CA ASN A 82 16.17 34.71 12.54
C ASN A 82 17.21 33.62 12.81
N GLN A 83 17.58 33.40 14.06
CA GLN A 83 18.50 32.30 14.42
C GLN A 83 17.81 30.94 14.26
N ALA A 84 16.58 30.80 14.70
CA ALA A 84 15.80 29.59 14.49
C ALA A 84 15.59 29.32 12.98
N LEU A 85 15.33 30.36 12.18
CA LEU A 85 15.22 30.23 10.73
C LEU A 85 16.52 29.75 10.09
N SER A 86 17.67 30.28 10.53
CA SER A 86 18.99 29.81 10.06
C SER A 86 19.21 28.34 10.39
N ASP A 87 18.76 27.84 11.56
CA ASP A 87 18.86 26.42 11.89
C ASP A 87 17.95 25.56 11.00
N VAL A 88 16.79 26.06 10.58
CA VAL A 88 15.94 25.38 9.60
C VAL A 88 16.59 25.35 8.21
N GLU A 89 17.19 26.47 7.76
CA GLU A 89 17.90 26.56 6.47
C GLU A 89 19.12 25.60 6.40
N HIS A 90 19.83 25.44 7.53
CA HIS A 90 20.95 24.51 7.63
C HIS A 90 20.50 23.07 7.96
N GLY A 91 19.19 22.81 8.02
CA GLY A 91 18.64 21.48 8.27
C GLY A 91 18.85 20.96 9.69
N LYS A 92 19.11 21.82 10.68
CA LYS A 92 19.24 21.45 12.09
C LYS A 92 17.87 21.37 12.79
N ALA A 93 16.89 22.19 12.36
CA ALA A 93 15.51 22.17 12.81
C ALA A 93 14.55 21.92 11.66
N ASP A 94 13.37 21.37 11.96
CA ASP A 94 12.30 21.08 11.00
C ASP A 94 11.08 21.97 11.24
N VAL A 95 10.88 22.43 12.48
CA VAL A 95 9.75 23.30 12.88
C VAL A 95 10.26 24.34 13.87
N ILE A 96 9.75 25.55 13.73
CA ILE A 96 9.94 26.65 14.70
C ILE A 96 8.63 26.92 15.39
N LEU A 97 8.67 27.03 16.71
CA LEU A 97 7.57 27.54 17.53
C LEU A 97 7.99 28.89 18.10
N GLU A 98 7.39 30.00 17.66
CA GLU A 98 7.56 31.31 18.28
C GLU A 98 6.38 31.59 19.20
N ILE A 99 6.68 32.06 20.41
CA ILE A 99 5.73 32.47 21.44
C ILE A 99 5.94 33.96 21.70
N ARG A 100 4.94 34.76 21.34
CA ARG A 100 4.96 36.22 21.51
C ARG A 100 3.56 36.77 21.82
N ASP A 101 3.42 37.54 22.84
CA ASP A 101 2.15 38.20 23.25
C ASP A 101 0.98 37.18 23.38
N LYS A 102 1.25 36.01 23.92
CA LYS A 102 0.30 34.88 24.01
C LYS A 102 -0.21 34.39 22.65
N GLN A 103 0.48 34.71 21.58
CA GLN A 103 0.25 34.18 20.24
C GLN A 103 1.31 33.11 19.91
N TYR A 104 0.93 32.13 19.12
CA TYR A 104 1.78 31.02 18.74
C TYR A 104 1.93 31.02 17.22
N LEU A 105 3.15 31.25 16.74
CA LEU A 105 3.49 31.09 15.34
C LEU A 105 4.19 29.74 15.14
N ILE A 106 3.68 28.94 14.23
CA ILE A 106 4.31 27.68 13.83
C ILE A 106 4.84 27.85 12.42
N ALA A 107 6.16 27.82 12.25
CA ALA A 107 6.80 27.79 10.95
C ALA A 107 7.42 26.42 10.71
N ALA A 108 7.06 25.75 9.60
CA ALA A 108 7.52 24.41 9.29
C ALA A 108 8.30 24.38 7.99
N ASN A 109 9.37 23.59 7.96
CA ASN A 109 10.17 23.38 6.77
C ASN A 109 9.37 22.62 5.71
N ALA A 110 9.02 23.28 4.60
CA ALA A 110 8.24 22.72 3.52
C ALA A 110 9.07 21.94 2.49
N VAL A 111 10.39 21.89 2.63
CA VAL A 111 11.27 21.07 1.75
C VAL A 111 10.88 19.59 1.84
N ASN A 112 10.59 19.10 3.05
CA ASN A 112 9.90 17.83 3.24
C ASN A 112 8.44 18.10 3.62
N GLY A 113 7.56 18.15 2.60
CA GLY A 113 6.15 18.53 2.79
C GLY A 113 5.41 17.65 3.79
N THR A 114 5.72 16.34 3.86
CA THR A 114 5.12 15.43 4.83
C THR A 114 5.58 15.74 6.25
N LYS A 115 6.88 15.93 6.44
CA LYS A 115 7.47 16.22 7.75
C LYS A 115 7.02 17.58 8.27
N GLY A 116 6.99 18.59 7.40
CA GLY A 116 6.53 19.93 7.74
C GLY A 116 5.05 19.98 8.09
N SER A 117 4.18 19.41 7.27
CA SER A 117 2.72 19.46 7.52
C SER A 117 2.32 18.67 8.77
N MET A 118 2.90 17.47 8.99
CA MET A 118 2.63 16.69 10.19
C MET A 118 3.23 17.35 11.43
N GLY A 119 4.42 17.97 11.32
CA GLY A 119 5.05 18.72 12.40
C GLY A 119 4.19 19.90 12.85
N ALA A 120 3.67 20.68 11.90
CA ALA A 120 2.75 21.78 12.20
C ALA A 120 1.43 21.28 12.83
N ALA A 121 0.88 20.15 12.34
CA ALA A 121 -0.35 19.57 12.90
C ALA A 121 -0.15 19.07 14.34
N TYR A 122 0.93 18.34 14.61
CA TYR A 122 1.26 17.88 15.97
C TYR A 122 1.54 19.05 16.92
N MET A 123 2.25 20.08 16.47
CA MET A 123 2.50 21.29 17.26
C MET A 123 1.19 22.00 17.60
N SER A 124 0.29 22.15 16.63
CA SER A 124 -1.03 22.75 16.85
C SER A 124 -1.84 21.94 17.88
N GLN A 125 -1.73 20.62 17.88
CA GLN A 125 -2.40 19.74 18.84
C GLN A 125 -1.84 19.93 20.26
N VAL A 126 -0.52 20.00 20.42
CA VAL A 126 0.14 20.23 21.71
C VAL A 126 -0.25 21.60 22.27
N ILE A 127 -0.23 22.65 21.43
CA ILE A 127 -0.65 24.00 21.82
C ILE A 127 -2.10 24.02 22.27
N SER A 128 -3.00 23.41 21.48
CA SER A 128 -4.45 23.35 21.81
C SER A 128 -4.70 22.63 23.12
N GLY A 129 -3.97 21.53 23.37
CA GLY A 129 -4.01 20.78 24.63
C GLY A 129 -3.55 21.61 25.82
N ASN A 130 -2.48 22.39 25.67
CA ASN A 130 -1.97 23.29 26.69
C ASN A 130 -2.98 24.39 27.02
N ILE A 131 -3.51 25.09 26.01
CA ILE A 131 -4.51 26.13 26.18
C ILE A 131 -5.76 25.59 26.89
N SER A 132 -6.23 24.41 26.51
CA SER A 132 -7.40 23.80 27.14
C SER A 132 -7.16 23.44 28.61
N SER A 133 -5.95 23.08 28.98
CA SER A 133 -5.58 22.75 30.37
C SER A 133 -5.46 23.98 31.25
N LEU A 134 -5.12 25.14 30.68
CA LEU A 134 -5.04 26.43 31.39
C LEU A 134 -6.42 27.04 31.64
N LYS A 135 -7.37 26.83 30.73
CA LYS A 135 -8.75 27.32 30.84
C LYS A 135 -9.68 26.48 31.72
N GLY A 136 -9.14 25.49 32.43
CA GLY A 136 -9.87 24.48 33.19
C GLY A 136 -10.78 25.01 34.34
N ASN A 137 -10.86 26.32 34.57
CA ASN A 137 -11.71 26.96 35.59
C ASN A 137 -12.72 27.98 35.06
N LEU A 138 -12.82 28.23 33.78
CA LEU A 138 -13.72 29.26 33.24
C LEU A 138 -14.48 28.72 32.00
N SER A 139 -15.68 28.28 32.27
CA SER A 139 -16.81 28.07 31.36
C SER A 139 -17.12 26.61 30.94
N PRO A 140 -18.33 26.13 31.20
CA PRO A 140 -18.78 24.79 30.81
C PRO A 140 -19.11 24.64 29.32
N LEU A 141 -18.81 25.62 28.47
CA LEU A 141 -19.19 25.67 27.05
C LEU A 141 -18.05 25.58 26.05
N THR A 142 -16.78 25.54 26.46
CA THR A 142 -15.72 25.12 25.55
C THR A 142 -15.67 23.62 25.56
N SER A 143 -16.37 22.98 24.61
CA SER A 143 -16.34 21.58 24.38
C SER A 143 -14.89 21.06 24.39
N ARG A 144 -14.59 20.18 25.34
CA ARG A 144 -13.36 19.38 25.29
C ARG A 144 -13.45 18.59 23.99
N LEU A 145 -12.84 19.07 22.94
CA LEU A 145 -12.66 18.32 21.71
C LEU A 145 -11.70 17.17 22.05
N SER A 146 -12.25 16.04 22.48
CA SER A 146 -11.52 14.80 22.61
C SER A 146 -11.66 14.09 21.28
N PRO A 147 -10.60 14.01 20.44
CA PRO A 147 -10.67 13.28 19.18
C PRO A 147 -10.92 11.82 19.48
N LEU A 148 -12.05 11.29 19.04
CA LEU A 148 -12.35 9.87 19.12
C LEU A 148 -11.75 9.19 17.88
N TYR A 149 -10.65 8.49 18.08
CA TYR A 149 -10.03 7.67 17.02
C TYR A 149 -10.81 6.35 16.90
N LEU A 150 -11.49 6.18 15.76
CA LEU A 150 -12.18 4.95 15.42
C LEU A 150 -11.18 3.99 14.73
N TYR A 151 -11.32 2.68 14.98
CA TYR A 151 -10.60 1.58 14.33
C TYR A 151 -9.09 1.47 14.64
N ASN A 152 -8.26 2.43 14.32
CA ASN A 152 -6.81 2.43 14.60
C ASN A 152 -6.50 3.44 15.72
N LYS A 153 -6.82 3.08 16.97
CA LYS A 153 -6.66 3.96 18.14
C LYS A 153 -5.21 4.39 18.37
N GLY A 154 -4.26 3.53 18.04
CA GLY A 154 -2.83 3.80 18.16
C GLY A 154 -2.23 4.59 17.00
N GLN A 155 -3.02 4.95 15.99
CA GLN A 155 -2.57 5.62 14.76
C GLN A 155 -1.34 4.95 14.11
N ASN A 156 -1.20 3.64 14.30
CA ASN A 156 -0.07 2.89 13.79
C ASN A 156 -0.19 2.73 12.27
N TYR A 157 0.77 3.28 11.54
CA TYR A 157 0.82 3.23 10.08
C TYR A 157 0.85 1.81 9.51
N LYS A 158 1.36 0.84 10.27
CA LYS A 158 1.40 -0.57 9.86
C LYS A 158 0.01 -1.14 9.59
N PHE A 159 -1.00 -0.76 10.40
CA PHE A 159 -2.40 -1.18 10.16
C PHE A 159 -2.94 -0.72 8.80
N PHE A 160 -2.51 0.45 8.36
CA PHE A 160 -2.91 1.00 7.06
C PHE A 160 -2.17 0.33 5.90
N MET A 161 -0.89 -0.01 6.12
CA MET A 161 0.00 -0.46 5.05
C MET A 161 -0.06 -1.96 4.80
N ILE A 162 -0.07 -2.78 5.86
CA ILE A 162 0.00 -4.25 5.75
C ILE A 162 -1.07 -4.83 4.82
N PRO A 163 -2.38 -4.50 4.94
CA PRO A 163 -3.37 -5.02 4.02
C PRO A 163 -3.15 -4.60 2.56
N ALA A 164 -2.59 -3.41 2.35
CA ALA A 164 -2.31 -2.93 1.01
C ALA A 164 -1.10 -3.62 0.36
N LEU A 165 -0.13 -4.09 1.15
CA LEU A 165 1.00 -4.89 0.65
C LEU A 165 0.54 -6.23 0.05
N PHE A 166 -0.58 -6.79 0.50
CA PHE A 166 -1.16 -8.00 -0.09
C PHE A 166 -1.42 -7.81 -1.59
N ALA A 167 -1.86 -6.60 -2.00
CA ALA A 167 -2.06 -6.28 -3.41
C ALA A 167 -0.77 -6.41 -4.23
N ILE A 168 0.35 -5.88 -3.71
CA ILE A 168 1.64 -5.94 -4.39
C ILE A 168 2.09 -7.40 -4.55
N VAL A 169 1.99 -8.18 -3.48
CA VAL A 169 2.44 -9.57 -3.49
C VAL A 169 1.61 -10.40 -4.47
N ILE A 170 0.27 -10.25 -4.44
CA ILE A 170 -0.62 -10.95 -5.39
C ILE A 170 -0.30 -10.52 -6.83
N MET A 171 -0.20 -9.22 -7.09
CA MET A 171 0.10 -8.67 -8.41
C MET A 171 1.39 -9.26 -8.99
N LEU A 172 2.46 -9.29 -8.22
CA LEU A 172 3.74 -9.80 -8.69
C LEU A 172 3.73 -11.33 -8.87
N MET A 173 3.10 -12.06 -7.96
CA MET A 173 3.04 -13.53 -8.05
C MET A 173 2.11 -14.02 -9.17
N THR A 174 0.98 -13.35 -9.37
CA THR A 174 -0.02 -13.80 -10.35
C THR A 174 0.07 -13.09 -11.70
N GLY A 175 0.82 -11.99 -11.79
CA GLY A 175 1.09 -11.29 -13.03
C GLY A 175 2.42 -11.68 -13.66
N PHE A 176 3.55 -11.48 -12.96
CA PHE A 176 4.87 -11.75 -13.51
C PHE A 176 5.13 -13.24 -13.77
N LEU A 177 4.82 -14.13 -12.82
CA LEU A 177 5.18 -15.54 -12.95
C LEU A 177 4.54 -16.21 -14.17
N PRO A 178 3.19 -16.07 -14.41
CA PRO A 178 2.59 -16.66 -15.61
C PRO A 178 3.13 -16.00 -16.90
N THR A 179 3.36 -14.68 -16.88
CA THR A 179 3.93 -13.96 -18.03
C THR A 179 5.27 -14.55 -18.43
N LEU A 180 6.20 -14.67 -17.47
CA LEU A 180 7.53 -15.22 -17.74
C LEU A 180 7.51 -16.68 -18.12
N ASN A 181 6.63 -17.48 -17.51
CA ASN A 181 6.49 -18.88 -17.86
C ASN A 181 6.01 -19.07 -19.31
N ILE A 182 4.99 -18.30 -19.73
CA ILE A 182 4.42 -18.41 -21.07
C ILE A 182 5.40 -17.87 -22.12
N VAL A 183 6.04 -16.72 -21.88
CA VAL A 183 7.04 -16.19 -22.81
C VAL A 183 8.27 -17.08 -22.88
N GLY A 184 8.71 -17.65 -21.75
CA GLY A 184 9.81 -18.60 -21.75
C GLY A 184 9.54 -19.87 -22.56
N GLU A 185 8.32 -20.38 -22.54
CA GLU A 185 7.92 -21.48 -23.42
C GLU A 185 7.85 -21.05 -24.89
N LYS A 186 7.48 -19.80 -25.17
CA LYS A 186 7.48 -19.20 -26.51
C LYS A 186 8.90 -19.10 -27.07
N GLU A 187 9.83 -18.53 -26.28
CA GLU A 187 11.26 -18.47 -26.66
C GLU A 187 11.90 -19.84 -26.87
N ALA A 188 11.51 -20.82 -26.07
CA ALA A 188 12.00 -22.21 -26.20
C ALA A 188 11.32 -22.98 -27.33
N GLY A 189 10.34 -22.41 -28.06
CA GLY A 189 9.58 -23.08 -29.12
C GLY A 189 8.64 -24.20 -28.65
N THR A 190 8.50 -24.39 -27.32
CA THR A 190 7.67 -25.48 -26.79
C THR A 190 6.17 -25.17 -26.89
N ILE A 191 5.79 -23.90 -26.99
CA ILE A 191 4.40 -23.50 -27.18
C ILE A 191 3.84 -23.95 -28.53
N GLU A 192 4.71 -23.99 -29.57
CA GLU A 192 4.31 -24.41 -30.91
C GLU A 192 3.96 -25.91 -30.94
N GLN A 193 4.69 -26.74 -30.18
CA GLN A 193 4.39 -28.14 -30.03
C GLN A 193 3.01 -28.38 -29.40
N ILE A 194 2.60 -27.52 -28.48
CA ILE A 194 1.28 -27.59 -27.86
C ILE A 194 0.19 -27.10 -28.82
N ASN A 195 0.47 -26.07 -29.62
CA ASN A 195 -0.48 -25.50 -30.58
C ASN A 195 -0.92 -26.47 -31.69
N VAL A 196 -0.04 -27.44 -32.08
CA VAL A 196 -0.41 -28.47 -33.04
C VAL A 196 -1.23 -29.60 -32.43
N THR A 197 -1.39 -29.65 -31.10
CA THR A 197 -2.24 -30.62 -30.43
C THR A 197 -3.73 -30.27 -30.52
N PRO A 198 -4.67 -31.22 -30.44
CA PRO A 198 -6.11 -30.97 -30.49
C PRO A 198 -6.66 -30.42 -29.16
N VAL A 199 -5.87 -29.62 -28.44
CA VAL A 199 -6.29 -28.98 -27.18
C VAL A 199 -7.09 -27.69 -27.48
N SER A 200 -8.23 -27.48 -26.82
CA SER A 200 -8.99 -26.24 -26.96
C SER A 200 -8.24 -25.06 -26.33
N LYS A 201 -8.42 -23.84 -26.89
CA LYS A 201 -7.82 -22.60 -26.38
C LYS A 201 -8.14 -22.38 -24.89
N TRP A 202 -9.38 -22.61 -24.48
CA TRP A 202 -9.84 -22.49 -23.11
C TRP A 202 -9.13 -23.44 -22.15
N ALA A 203 -8.99 -24.73 -22.56
CA ALA A 203 -8.30 -25.71 -21.74
C ALA A 203 -6.82 -25.36 -21.56
N PHE A 204 -6.18 -24.85 -22.60
CA PHE A 204 -4.79 -24.39 -22.53
C PHE A 204 -4.63 -23.19 -21.56
N ILE A 205 -5.45 -22.15 -21.74
CA ILE A 205 -5.39 -20.94 -20.91
C ILE A 205 -5.70 -21.25 -19.45
N LEU A 206 -6.77 -22.00 -19.17
CA LEU A 206 -7.10 -22.41 -17.81
C LEU A 206 -5.99 -23.25 -17.16
N ALA A 207 -5.39 -24.16 -17.93
CA ALA A 207 -4.28 -24.96 -17.42
C ALA A 207 -3.07 -24.08 -17.01
N LYS A 208 -2.83 -23.00 -17.75
CA LYS A 208 -1.77 -22.03 -17.44
C LYS A 208 -2.10 -21.16 -16.21
N LEU A 209 -3.35 -20.74 -16.05
CA LEU A 209 -3.73 -19.76 -15.01
C LEU A 209 -4.06 -20.41 -13.64
N ILE A 210 -4.67 -21.61 -13.64
CA ILE A 210 -5.10 -22.28 -12.40
C ILE A 210 -3.95 -22.46 -11.38
N PRO A 211 -2.73 -22.89 -11.75
CA PRO A 211 -1.64 -22.98 -10.80
C PRO A 211 -1.33 -21.67 -10.09
N TYR A 212 -1.39 -20.54 -10.80
CA TYR A 212 -1.11 -19.22 -10.21
C TYR A 212 -2.25 -18.73 -9.32
N TRP A 213 -3.49 -19.14 -9.55
CA TRP A 213 -4.60 -18.88 -8.62
C TRP A 213 -4.42 -19.67 -7.30
N ILE A 214 -3.94 -20.90 -7.38
CA ILE A 214 -3.60 -21.71 -6.20
C ILE A 214 -2.41 -21.08 -5.46
N ILE A 215 -1.41 -20.59 -6.20
CA ILE A 215 -0.30 -19.82 -5.62
C ILE A 215 -0.83 -18.55 -4.93
N ALA A 216 -1.81 -17.84 -5.49
CA ALA A 216 -2.41 -16.67 -4.85
C ALA A 216 -3.05 -16.99 -3.50
N ILE A 217 -3.78 -18.12 -3.41
CA ILE A 217 -4.37 -18.60 -2.14
C ILE A 217 -3.26 -18.90 -1.12
N PHE A 218 -2.22 -19.59 -1.53
CA PHE A 218 -1.06 -19.88 -0.68
C PHE A 218 -0.38 -18.60 -0.19
N VAL A 219 -0.11 -17.69 -1.10
CA VAL A 219 0.58 -16.42 -0.81
C VAL A 219 -0.22 -15.55 0.14
N ILE A 220 -1.54 -15.39 -0.06
CA ILE A 220 -2.39 -14.62 0.85
C ILE A 220 -2.44 -15.26 2.24
N THR A 221 -2.43 -16.60 2.32
CA THR A 221 -2.34 -17.33 3.59
C THR A 221 -1.04 -17.01 4.31
N VAL A 222 0.09 -17.04 3.59
CA VAL A 222 1.41 -16.65 4.16
C VAL A 222 1.38 -15.20 4.63
N CYS A 223 0.83 -14.27 3.84
CA CYS A 223 0.73 -12.86 4.22
C CYS A 223 -0.13 -12.65 5.48
N LEU A 224 -1.25 -13.36 5.62
CA LEU A 224 -2.10 -13.32 6.81
C LEU A 224 -1.38 -13.89 8.05
N LEU A 225 -0.67 -15.00 7.89
CA LEU A 225 0.14 -15.58 8.96
C LEU A 225 1.27 -14.66 9.41
N LEU A 226 1.97 -14.02 8.47
CA LEU A 226 3.02 -13.06 8.79
C LEU A 226 2.47 -11.78 9.44
N SER A 227 1.29 -11.31 9.01
CA SER A 227 0.60 -10.19 9.64
C SER A 227 0.29 -10.47 11.11
N TRP A 228 -0.17 -11.68 11.41
CA TRP A 228 -0.42 -12.12 12.78
C TRP A 228 0.87 -12.35 13.55
N ALA A 229 1.80 -13.15 13.02
CA ALA A 229 2.98 -13.60 13.77
C ALA A 229 4.01 -12.49 14.05
N ILE A 230 4.18 -11.52 13.13
CA ILE A 230 5.22 -10.47 13.25
C ILE A 230 4.64 -9.18 13.84
N TYR A 231 3.41 -8.84 13.46
CA TYR A 231 2.84 -7.53 13.79
C TYR A 231 1.70 -7.60 14.79
N ASP A 232 1.26 -8.82 15.16
CA ASP A 232 0.07 -9.05 16.00
C ASP A 232 -1.19 -8.37 15.44
N ILE A 233 -1.29 -8.33 14.09
CA ILE A 233 -2.38 -7.70 13.37
C ILE A 233 -3.23 -8.77 12.71
N THR A 234 -4.46 -8.92 13.20
CA THR A 234 -5.46 -9.83 12.64
C THR A 234 -6.57 -9.07 11.92
N PRO A 235 -7.19 -9.67 10.90
CA PRO A 235 -8.31 -9.04 10.22
C PRO A 235 -9.52 -8.93 11.17
N ALA A 236 -10.12 -7.73 11.22
CA ALA A 236 -11.34 -7.49 12.00
C ALA A 236 -12.60 -8.08 11.35
N GLY A 237 -12.56 -8.27 10.02
CA GLY A 237 -13.66 -8.80 9.23
C GLY A 237 -13.46 -10.24 8.76
N SER A 238 -14.34 -10.69 7.85
CA SER A 238 -14.33 -12.08 7.36
C SER A 238 -13.09 -12.38 6.51
N VAL A 239 -12.34 -13.40 6.91
CA VAL A 239 -11.19 -13.92 6.16
C VAL A 239 -11.61 -14.46 4.78
N ALA A 240 -12.83 -15.02 4.66
CA ALA A 240 -13.35 -15.49 3.37
C ALA A 240 -13.48 -14.35 2.35
N LEU A 241 -13.85 -13.13 2.78
CA LEU A 241 -13.89 -11.97 1.89
C LEU A 241 -12.48 -11.56 1.42
N ILE A 242 -11.47 -11.72 2.26
CA ILE A 242 -10.07 -11.45 1.89
C ILE A 242 -9.62 -12.42 0.80
N TYR A 243 -9.94 -13.72 0.93
CA TYR A 243 -9.63 -14.69 -0.12
C TYR A 243 -10.41 -14.41 -1.42
N LEU A 244 -11.67 -14.02 -1.32
CA LEU A 244 -12.47 -13.65 -2.50
C LEU A 244 -11.83 -12.46 -3.24
N LEU A 245 -11.47 -11.40 -2.53
CA LEU A 245 -10.79 -10.23 -3.11
C LEU A 245 -9.45 -10.61 -3.74
N ALA A 246 -8.66 -11.45 -3.05
CA ALA A 246 -7.38 -11.94 -3.54
C ALA A 246 -7.54 -12.74 -4.84
N MET A 247 -8.57 -13.58 -4.93
CA MET A 247 -8.86 -14.36 -6.13
C MET A 247 -9.30 -13.50 -7.31
N LEU A 248 -10.12 -12.47 -7.08
CA LEU A 248 -10.52 -11.52 -8.13
C LEU A 248 -9.32 -10.72 -8.65
N LEU A 249 -8.44 -10.28 -7.75
CA LEU A 249 -7.21 -9.59 -8.14
C LEU A 249 -6.26 -10.52 -8.89
N ALA A 250 -6.11 -11.76 -8.44
CA ALA A 250 -5.31 -12.79 -9.11
C ALA A 250 -5.85 -13.13 -10.51
N LEU A 251 -7.17 -13.18 -10.68
CA LEU A 251 -7.82 -13.36 -11.98
C LEU A 251 -7.46 -12.22 -12.94
N PHE A 252 -7.52 -10.98 -12.46
CA PHE A 252 -7.13 -9.82 -13.26
C PHE A 252 -5.64 -9.90 -13.67
N PHE A 253 -4.73 -10.03 -12.72
CA PHE A 253 -3.30 -9.97 -13.02
C PHE A 253 -2.79 -11.15 -13.82
N SER A 254 -3.33 -12.35 -13.60
CA SER A 254 -2.98 -13.52 -14.42
C SER A 254 -3.46 -13.38 -15.87
N SER A 255 -4.65 -12.81 -16.07
CA SER A 255 -5.17 -12.49 -17.41
C SER A 255 -4.39 -11.36 -18.08
N PHE A 256 -4.01 -10.34 -17.32
CA PHE A 256 -3.16 -9.25 -17.78
C PHE A 256 -1.77 -9.75 -18.19
N GLY A 257 -1.16 -10.63 -17.38
CA GLY A 257 0.10 -11.28 -17.70
C GLY A 257 0.01 -12.14 -18.97
N LEU A 258 -1.11 -12.82 -19.20
CA LEU A 258 -1.36 -13.57 -20.44
C LEU A 258 -1.43 -12.64 -21.65
N ILE A 259 -2.10 -11.47 -21.53
CA ILE A 259 -2.15 -10.47 -22.60
C ILE A 259 -0.71 -10.02 -22.94
N ILE A 260 0.07 -9.62 -21.93
CA ILE A 260 1.46 -9.19 -22.16
C ILE A 260 2.25 -10.29 -22.85
N SER A 261 2.12 -11.56 -22.41
CA SER A 261 2.83 -12.69 -23.02
C SER A 261 2.45 -12.92 -24.48
N ASN A 262 1.20 -12.66 -24.85
CA ASN A 262 0.73 -12.80 -26.23
C ASN A 262 1.38 -11.78 -27.19
N TYR A 263 1.64 -10.58 -26.68
CA TYR A 263 2.25 -9.47 -27.47
C TYR A 263 3.77 -9.35 -27.29
N SER A 264 4.38 -10.15 -26.43
CA SER A 264 5.84 -10.14 -26.23
C SER A 264 6.48 -11.36 -26.87
N ASP A 265 7.60 -11.15 -27.56
CA ASP A 265 8.37 -12.23 -28.20
C ASP A 265 9.53 -12.70 -27.31
N THR A 266 10.03 -11.84 -26.43
CA THR A 266 11.15 -12.15 -25.54
C THR A 266 10.79 -11.89 -24.07
N MET A 267 11.45 -12.65 -23.17
CA MET A 267 11.28 -12.44 -21.72
C MET A 267 11.67 -11.02 -21.30
N GLN A 268 12.72 -10.44 -21.91
CA GLN A 268 13.15 -9.08 -21.62
C GLN A 268 12.05 -8.07 -21.95
N GLN A 269 11.45 -8.18 -23.14
CA GLN A 269 10.32 -7.32 -23.54
C GLN A 269 9.16 -7.47 -22.57
N ALA A 270 8.78 -8.69 -22.22
CA ALA A 270 7.67 -8.94 -21.29
C ALA A 270 7.93 -8.34 -19.90
N ILE A 271 9.17 -8.45 -19.39
CA ILE A 271 9.57 -7.86 -18.12
C ILE A 271 9.43 -6.33 -18.15
N PHE A 272 9.94 -5.66 -19.18
CA PHE A 272 9.86 -4.21 -19.28
C PHE A 272 8.41 -3.70 -19.36
N VAL A 273 7.59 -4.33 -20.21
CA VAL A 273 6.18 -3.97 -20.34
C VAL A 273 5.44 -4.20 -19.02
N MET A 274 5.66 -5.36 -18.37
CA MET A 274 5.03 -5.67 -17.09
C MET A 274 5.47 -4.68 -16.00
N TRP A 275 6.76 -4.35 -15.88
CA TRP A 275 7.27 -3.38 -14.92
C TRP A 275 6.65 -2.00 -15.10
N PHE A 276 6.53 -1.53 -16.33
CA PHE A 276 5.90 -0.25 -16.63
C PHE A 276 4.47 -0.20 -16.06
N PHE A 277 3.66 -1.20 -16.36
CA PHE A 277 2.28 -1.25 -15.84
C PHE A 277 2.20 -1.47 -14.34
N VAL A 278 3.06 -2.31 -13.76
CA VAL A 278 3.12 -2.55 -12.32
C VAL A 278 3.39 -1.25 -11.57
N VAL A 279 4.41 -0.49 -11.98
CA VAL A 279 4.74 0.80 -11.34
C VAL A 279 3.58 1.78 -11.50
N LEU A 280 3.01 1.89 -12.70
CA LEU A 280 1.89 2.80 -12.98
C LEU A 280 0.67 2.45 -12.11
N LEU A 281 0.23 1.18 -12.11
CA LEU A 281 -0.91 0.74 -11.33
C LEU A 281 -0.68 0.89 -9.82
N MET A 282 0.54 0.64 -9.35
CA MET A 282 0.90 0.77 -7.95
C MET A 282 0.88 2.24 -7.48
N LEU A 283 1.43 3.17 -8.25
CA LEU A 283 1.43 4.60 -7.90
C LEU A 283 0.01 5.18 -7.89
N LEU A 284 -0.83 4.75 -8.84
CA LEU A 284 -2.21 5.24 -8.98
C LEU A 284 -3.24 4.43 -8.16
N SER A 285 -2.79 3.48 -7.32
CA SER A 285 -3.69 2.59 -6.57
C SER A 285 -4.25 3.17 -5.28
N GLY A 286 -3.64 4.22 -4.73
CA GLY A 286 -3.92 4.68 -3.38
C GLY A 286 -3.13 3.95 -2.28
N LEU A 287 -2.10 3.19 -2.68
CA LEU A 287 -1.20 2.51 -1.76
C LEU A 287 -0.40 3.51 -0.94
N PHE A 288 0.29 4.42 -1.62
CA PHE A 288 1.21 5.41 -1.03
C PHE A 288 0.51 6.72 -0.70
N THR A 289 -0.28 7.23 -1.63
CA THR A 289 -0.97 8.52 -1.50
C THR A 289 -2.48 8.29 -1.51
N PRO A 290 -3.24 8.85 -0.56
CA PRO A 290 -4.69 8.76 -0.59
C PRO A 290 -5.23 9.25 -1.94
N THR A 291 -6.08 8.47 -2.60
CA THR A 291 -6.61 8.79 -3.93
C THR A 291 -7.34 10.14 -3.99
N ARG A 292 -7.99 10.52 -2.89
CA ARG A 292 -8.67 11.81 -2.76
C ARG A 292 -7.75 13.03 -2.80
N SER A 293 -6.45 12.83 -2.56
CA SER A 293 -5.43 13.89 -2.60
C SER A 293 -4.74 13.99 -3.97
N MET A 294 -5.13 13.15 -4.93
CA MET A 294 -4.56 13.16 -6.27
C MET A 294 -5.16 14.26 -7.15
N PRO A 295 -4.39 14.82 -8.10
CA PRO A 295 -4.93 15.70 -9.14
C PRO A 295 -6.03 15.00 -9.93
N THR A 296 -6.99 15.77 -10.48
CA THR A 296 -8.20 15.25 -11.14
C THR A 296 -7.91 14.19 -12.20
N LEU A 297 -6.89 14.38 -13.05
CA LEU A 297 -6.53 13.42 -14.08
C LEU A 297 -6.04 12.08 -13.49
N ALA A 298 -5.17 12.14 -12.45
CA ALA A 298 -4.71 10.94 -11.75
C ALA A 298 -5.85 10.25 -11.01
N TYR A 299 -6.77 11.01 -10.42
CA TYR A 299 -7.97 10.45 -9.79
C TYR A 299 -8.86 9.70 -10.78
N LEU A 300 -9.07 10.23 -11.99
CA LEU A 300 -9.86 9.55 -13.02
C LEU A 300 -9.27 8.18 -13.42
N THR A 301 -7.95 8.03 -13.42
CA THR A 301 -7.32 6.74 -13.74
C THR A 301 -7.57 5.66 -12.68
N THR A 302 -7.91 6.04 -11.44
CA THR A 302 -8.21 5.09 -10.36
C THR A 302 -9.44 4.25 -10.66
N TYR A 303 -10.41 4.77 -11.45
CA TYR A 303 -11.61 4.03 -11.83
C TYR A 303 -11.35 2.79 -12.70
N VAL A 304 -10.23 2.76 -13.42
CA VAL A 304 -9.83 1.62 -14.25
C VAL A 304 -8.79 0.74 -13.53
N ASN A 305 -8.27 1.20 -12.40
CA ASN A 305 -7.21 0.52 -11.67
C ASN A 305 -7.75 -0.55 -10.71
N PRO A 306 -7.55 -1.86 -10.96
CA PRO A 306 -8.03 -2.93 -10.10
C PRO A 306 -7.41 -2.91 -8.71
N MET A 307 -6.14 -2.45 -8.59
CA MET A 307 -5.48 -2.35 -7.30
C MET A 307 -6.16 -1.33 -6.38
N HIS A 308 -6.72 -0.25 -6.94
CA HIS A 308 -7.47 0.73 -6.17
C HIS A 308 -8.64 0.10 -5.43
N TYR A 309 -9.49 -0.63 -6.17
CA TYR A 309 -10.67 -1.30 -5.60
C TYR A 309 -10.29 -2.38 -4.59
N PHE A 310 -9.23 -3.14 -4.88
CA PHE A 310 -8.74 -4.14 -3.95
C PHE A 310 -8.24 -3.51 -2.64
N ILE A 311 -7.41 -2.46 -2.72
CA ILE A 311 -6.82 -1.81 -1.54
C ILE A 311 -7.90 -1.16 -0.68
N GLU A 312 -8.90 -0.52 -1.29
CA GLU A 312 -10.02 0.07 -0.58
C GLU A 312 -10.87 -1.00 0.12
N ALA A 313 -11.22 -2.07 -0.61
CA ALA A 313 -12.00 -3.18 -0.08
C ALA A 313 -11.27 -3.91 1.05
N ILE A 314 -10.00 -4.26 0.84
CA ILE A 314 -9.24 -5.01 1.84
C ILE A 314 -9.00 -4.19 3.11
N ARG A 315 -8.74 -2.89 3.01
CA ARG A 315 -8.66 -2.00 4.17
C ARG A 315 -9.99 -1.95 4.93
N THR A 316 -11.10 -1.91 4.22
CA THR A 316 -12.44 -1.91 4.82
C THR A 316 -12.71 -3.21 5.57
N VAL A 317 -12.40 -4.36 4.99
CA VAL A 317 -12.59 -5.66 5.64
C VAL A 317 -11.57 -5.85 6.78
N PHE A 318 -10.31 -5.59 6.52
CA PHE A 318 -9.21 -5.90 7.43
C PHE A 318 -9.19 -5.00 8.67
N ILE A 319 -9.40 -3.69 8.49
CA ILE A 319 -9.28 -2.70 9.56
C ILE A 319 -10.64 -2.38 10.20
N ARG A 320 -11.68 -2.21 9.37
CA ARG A 320 -13.00 -1.75 9.84
C ARG A 320 -13.97 -2.90 10.15
N GLY A 321 -13.60 -4.16 9.83
CA GLY A 321 -14.50 -5.30 9.97
C GLY A 321 -15.69 -5.27 9.01
N GLY A 322 -15.53 -4.61 7.85
CA GLY A 322 -16.60 -4.44 6.87
C GLY A 322 -17.17 -5.77 6.36
N SER A 323 -18.49 -5.80 6.20
CA SER A 323 -19.22 -6.92 5.62
C SER A 323 -19.25 -6.87 4.08
N LEU A 324 -19.78 -7.91 3.45
CA LEU A 324 -19.97 -7.95 1.99
C LEU A 324 -20.77 -6.73 1.48
N HIS A 325 -21.76 -6.29 2.25
CA HIS A 325 -22.59 -5.12 1.91
C HIS A 325 -21.76 -3.81 1.88
N SER A 326 -20.73 -3.70 2.72
CA SER A 326 -19.88 -2.50 2.77
C SER A 326 -18.94 -2.37 1.57
N ILE A 327 -18.61 -3.47 0.90
CA ILE A 327 -17.61 -3.53 -0.18
C ILE A 327 -18.18 -4.01 -1.51
N TRP A 328 -19.49 -4.06 -1.67
CA TRP A 328 -20.12 -4.63 -2.86
C TRP A 328 -19.77 -3.88 -4.15
N HIS A 329 -19.64 -2.55 -4.08
CA HIS A 329 -19.24 -1.73 -5.23
C HIS A 329 -17.81 -2.08 -5.69
N GLN A 330 -16.89 -2.26 -4.75
CA GLN A 330 -15.50 -2.61 -5.04
C GLN A 330 -15.41 -4.03 -5.63
N ILE A 331 -16.19 -4.98 -5.10
CA ILE A 331 -16.26 -6.34 -5.63
C ILE A 331 -16.83 -6.33 -7.05
N LEU A 332 -17.90 -5.59 -7.29
CA LEU A 332 -18.54 -5.51 -8.62
C LEU A 332 -17.59 -4.89 -9.64
N ALA A 333 -16.95 -3.76 -9.29
CA ALA A 333 -15.98 -3.10 -10.16
C ALA A 333 -14.77 -4.01 -10.47
N LEU A 334 -14.19 -4.64 -9.43
CA LEU A 334 -13.05 -5.54 -9.58
C LEU A 334 -13.43 -6.77 -10.43
N THR A 335 -14.62 -7.33 -10.22
CA THR A 335 -15.13 -8.46 -11.01
C THR A 335 -15.34 -8.07 -12.48
N ALA A 336 -15.96 -6.91 -12.75
CA ALA A 336 -16.16 -6.43 -14.11
C ALA A 336 -14.84 -6.23 -14.86
N ILE A 337 -13.87 -5.56 -14.21
CA ILE A 337 -12.52 -5.34 -14.77
C ILE A 337 -11.80 -6.66 -15.00
N ALA A 338 -11.86 -7.60 -14.05
CA ALA A 338 -11.21 -8.91 -14.16
C ALA A 338 -11.83 -9.76 -15.29
N LEU A 339 -13.14 -9.77 -15.43
CA LEU A 339 -13.84 -10.47 -16.52
C LEU A 339 -13.52 -9.86 -17.88
N PHE A 340 -13.50 -8.53 -17.97
CA PHE A 340 -13.10 -7.82 -19.20
C PHE A 340 -11.69 -8.23 -19.63
N MET A 341 -10.73 -8.20 -18.70
CA MET A 341 -9.35 -8.58 -18.99
C MET A 341 -9.21 -10.06 -19.33
N SER A 342 -9.98 -10.93 -18.67
CA SER A 342 -9.96 -12.37 -18.96
C SER A 342 -10.51 -12.68 -20.35
N THR A 343 -11.58 -12.00 -20.76
CA THR A 343 -12.14 -12.18 -22.13
C THR A 343 -11.18 -11.66 -23.19
N TRP A 344 -10.55 -10.51 -22.95
CA TRP A 344 -9.52 -9.98 -23.84
C TRP A 344 -8.32 -10.91 -23.93
N ALA A 345 -7.84 -11.44 -22.81
CA ALA A 345 -6.74 -12.39 -22.78
C ALA A 345 -7.00 -13.64 -23.65
N VAL A 346 -8.22 -14.18 -23.59
CA VAL A 346 -8.61 -15.34 -24.41
C VAL A 346 -8.71 -14.99 -25.90
N GLN A 347 -9.26 -13.79 -26.21
CA GLN A 347 -9.40 -13.35 -27.61
C GLN A 347 -8.05 -13.01 -28.24
N SER A 348 -7.12 -12.43 -27.47
CA SER A 348 -5.78 -12.07 -27.95
C SER A 348 -4.90 -13.30 -28.24
N TYR A 349 -5.22 -14.44 -27.61
CA TYR A 349 -4.46 -15.67 -27.84
C TYR A 349 -4.74 -16.26 -29.22
N LYS A 350 -3.76 -16.15 -30.14
CA LYS A 350 -3.83 -16.74 -31.47
C LYS A 350 -3.23 -18.14 -31.42
N LYS A 351 -4.06 -19.15 -31.60
CA LYS A 351 -3.59 -20.51 -31.90
C LYS A 351 -3.31 -20.57 -33.40
N ASN A 352 -2.05 -20.67 -33.81
CA ASN A 352 -1.71 -20.97 -35.21
C ASN A 352 -2.23 -22.39 -35.51
N SER A 353 -3.27 -22.46 -36.31
CA SER A 353 -3.81 -23.73 -36.85
C SER A 353 -3.02 -24.14 -38.04
#